data_70c11667c606e1570abf8200f6cfa5ac
#
_entry.id   70c11667c606e1570abf8200f6cfa5ac
#
_cell.length_a   1.000
_cell.length_b   1.000
_cell.length_c   1.000
_cell.angle_alpha   90.00
_cell.angle_beta   90.00
_cell.angle_gamma   90.00
#
_symmetry.space_group_name_H-M   'P 1'
#
loop_
_entity.id
_entity.type
_entity.pdbx_description
1 polymer ?
#
loop_
_entity_poly.entity_id
_entity_poly.type
_entity_poly.pdbx_seq_one_letter_code
_entity_poly.pdbx_strand_id
1 'polypeptide(L)'
;MVARDLKFRFVDTDSLVEERAGISVAEIFRSEGESVFRKLEKEAISDLTAEQGLVIATGGGAVLNPENCESLKTHALLVCLWAKAESIHERTKHQKHRPLLQREDPLGVIRQMLAEREPFYKQADVIVNTELRPQREVVAQVRHQFEESIKGTSGFTKD
;
A
#
# COMPACT_ATOMS: atom_id res chain seq x y z
N MET A 1 5.56 -12.30 -2.56
CA MET A 1 6.86 -12.57 -3.21
C MET A 1 7.98 -11.82 -2.48
N VAL A 2 7.98 -10.49 -2.39
CA VAL A 2 9.02 -9.71 -1.66
C VAL A 2 9.24 -10.26 -0.24
N ALA A 3 8.18 -10.47 0.53
CA ALA A 3 8.26 -11.00 1.90
C ALA A 3 8.98 -12.36 1.97
N ARG A 4 8.67 -13.26 1.05
CA ARG A 4 9.34 -14.56 0.97
C ARG A 4 10.84 -14.41 0.67
N ASP A 5 11.19 -13.52 -0.25
CA ASP A 5 12.57 -13.33 -0.69
C ASP A 5 13.42 -12.64 0.40
N LEU A 6 12.79 -11.79 1.23
CA LEU A 6 13.41 -11.16 2.41
C LEU A 6 13.32 -12.03 3.67
N LYS A 7 12.58 -13.13 3.66
CA LYS A 7 12.25 -13.96 4.84
C LYS A 7 11.48 -13.17 5.92
N PHE A 8 10.66 -12.25 5.51
CA PHE A 8 9.81 -11.41 6.35
C PHE A 8 8.38 -11.93 6.38
N ARG A 9 7.64 -11.59 7.41
CA ARG A 9 6.19 -11.84 7.49
C ARG A 9 5.46 -10.87 6.56
N PHE A 10 4.50 -11.38 5.79
CA PHE A 10 3.61 -10.56 4.97
C PHE A 10 2.36 -10.21 5.76
N VAL A 11 1.95 -8.94 5.72
CA VAL A 11 0.72 -8.43 6.30
C VAL A 11 0.00 -7.59 5.26
N ASP A 12 -1.30 -7.84 5.08
CA ASP A 12 -2.21 -6.99 4.32
C ASP A 12 -3.08 -6.23 5.31
N THR A 13 -3.10 -4.90 5.24
CA THR A 13 -3.83 -4.07 6.23
C THR A 13 -5.34 -4.25 6.12
N ASP A 14 -5.88 -4.45 4.91
CA ASP A 14 -7.31 -4.68 4.73
C ASP A 14 -7.71 -6.01 5.40
N SER A 15 -6.92 -7.07 5.19
CA SER A 15 -7.15 -8.37 5.85
C SER A 15 -7.04 -8.28 7.38
N LEU A 16 -6.11 -7.49 7.90
CA LEU A 16 -5.96 -7.28 9.33
C LEU A 16 -7.16 -6.52 9.93
N VAL A 17 -7.69 -5.53 9.21
CA VAL A 17 -8.91 -4.82 9.60
C VAL A 17 -10.11 -5.77 9.59
N GLU A 18 -10.27 -6.61 8.56
CA GLU A 18 -11.35 -7.60 8.50
C GLU A 18 -11.29 -8.61 9.66
N GLU A 19 -10.10 -9.11 9.97
CA GLU A 19 -9.89 -10.03 11.10
C GLU A 19 -10.32 -9.40 12.44
N ARG A 20 -9.96 -8.13 12.66
CA ARG A 20 -10.30 -7.40 13.88
C ARG A 20 -11.78 -7.03 13.98
N ALA A 21 -12.36 -6.63 12.86
CA ALA A 21 -13.76 -6.23 12.79
C ALA A 21 -14.74 -7.41 12.77
N GLY A 22 -14.26 -8.59 12.35
CA GLY A 22 -15.11 -9.78 12.16
C GLY A 22 -16.02 -9.70 10.94
N ILE A 23 -15.90 -8.67 10.12
CA ILE A 23 -16.69 -8.42 8.90
C ILE A 23 -15.77 -7.91 7.78
N SER A 24 -16.22 -8.04 6.52
CA SER A 24 -15.43 -7.61 5.37
C SER A 24 -15.31 -6.09 5.27
N VAL A 25 -14.24 -5.60 4.61
CA VAL A 25 -14.07 -4.16 4.31
C VAL A 25 -15.30 -3.60 3.60
N ALA A 26 -15.86 -4.34 2.63
CA ALA A 26 -17.08 -3.94 1.93
C ALA A 26 -18.27 -3.77 2.88
N GLU A 27 -18.38 -4.62 3.88
CA GLU A 27 -19.43 -4.55 4.90
C GLU A 27 -19.21 -3.35 5.82
N ILE A 28 -17.97 -3.08 6.26
CA ILE A 28 -17.64 -1.89 7.08
C ILE A 28 -18.05 -0.62 6.33
N PHE A 29 -17.70 -0.51 5.04
CA PHE A 29 -18.07 0.66 4.22
C PHE A 29 -19.59 0.82 4.11
N ARG A 30 -20.32 -0.28 4.00
CA ARG A 30 -21.79 -0.29 3.86
C ARG A 30 -22.52 0.05 5.14
N SER A 31 -22.11 -0.53 6.28
CA SER A 31 -22.82 -0.44 7.56
C SER A 31 -22.34 0.73 8.41
N GLU A 32 -21.05 1.04 8.39
CA GLU A 32 -20.42 1.99 9.30
C GLU A 32 -19.79 3.20 8.61
N GLY A 33 -19.55 3.08 7.29
CA GLY A 33 -19.01 4.14 6.45
C GLY A 33 -17.48 4.19 6.40
N GLU A 34 -16.97 5.03 5.50
CA GLU A 34 -15.53 5.16 5.23
C GLU A 34 -14.74 5.65 6.46
N SER A 35 -15.31 6.54 7.27
CA SER A 35 -14.63 7.11 8.44
C SER A 35 -14.25 6.06 9.48
N VAL A 36 -15.12 5.07 9.71
CA VAL A 36 -14.84 3.95 10.62
C VAL A 36 -13.73 3.07 10.06
N PHE A 37 -13.82 2.73 8.76
CA PHE A 37 -12.75 1.98 8.11
C PHE A 37 -11.39 2.69 8.26
N ARG A 38 -11.31 4.00 7.99
CA ARG A 38 -10.05 4.77 8.12
C ARG A 38 -9.50 4.79 9.54
N LYS A 39 -10.36 4.80 10.54
CA LYS A 39 -9.94 4.68 11.94
C LYS A 39 -9.31 3.32 12.21
N LEU A 40 -9.97 2.24 11.81
CA LEU A 40 -9.47 0.87 11.97
C LEU A 40 -8.16 0.65 11.17
N GLU A 41 -8.07 1.17 9.95
CA GLU A 41 -6.86 1.13 9.13
C GLU A 41 -5.68 1.83 9.83
N LYS A 42 -5.91 3.03 10.39
CA LYS A 42 -4.90 3.77 11.15
C LYS A 42 -4.43 2.99 12.39
N GLU A 43 -5.33 2.44 13.18
CA GLU A 43 -5.01 1.61 14.35
C GLU A 43 -4.19 0.38 13.94
N ALA A 44 -4.60 -0.32 12.87
CA ALA A 44 -3.88 -1.47 12.34
C ALA A 44 -2.45 -1.12 11.90
N ILE A 45 -2.27 0.00 11.19
CA ILE A 45 -0.95 0.48 10.77
C ILE A 45 -0.09 0.84 11.98
N SER A 46 -0.64 1.55 12.96
CA SER A 46 0.07 1.96 14.17
C SER A 46 0.63 0.76 14.94
N ASP A 47 -0.15 -0.30 15.09
CA ASP A 47 0.30 -1.51 15.79
C ASP A 47 1.44 -2.22 15.06
N LEU A 48 1.40 -2.22 13.72
CA LEU A 48 2.45 -2.85 12.90
C LEU A 48 3.81 -2.13 12.99
N THR A 49 3.83 -0.84 13.34
CA THR A 49 5.10 -0.09 13.47
C THR A 49 5.97 -0.54 14.65
N ALA A 50 5.39 -1.22 15.63
CA ALA A 50 6.13 -1.81 16.75
C ALA A 50 6.84 -3.14 16.37
N GLU A 51 6.53 -3.71 15.22
CA GLU A 51 7.07 -4.99 14.77
C GLU A 51 8.18 -4.81 13.73
N GLN A 52 9.09 -5.79 13.67
CA GLN A 52 10.16 -5.84 12.68
C GLN A 52 10.02 -7.04 11.75
N GLY A 53 10.72 -6.99 10.62
CA GLY A 53 10.70 -8.09 9.65
C GLY A 53 9.37 -8.25 8.95
N LEU A 54 8.69 -7.14 8.63
CA LEU A 54 7.41 -7.11 7.95
C LEU A 54 7.54 -6.59 6.51
N VAL A 55 6.72 -7.15 5.63
CA VAL A 55 6.32 -6.52 4.37
C VAL A 55 4.82 -6.24 4.48
N ILE A 56 4.47 -4.96 4.54
CA ILE A 56 3.10 -4.50 4.74
C ILE A 56 2.54 -4.06 3.39
N ALA A 57 1.43 -4.67 2.96
CA ALA A 57 0.64 -4.17 1.85
C ALA A 57 -0.47 -3.28 2.41
N THR A 58 -0.47 -2.01 2.02
CA THR A 58 -1.53 -1.07 2.39
C THR A 58 -2.50 -0.86 1.23
N GLY A 59 -3.75 -0.57 1.54
CA GLY A 59 -4.68 -0.04 0.56
C GLY A 59 -4.18 1.31 0.01
N GLY A 60 -4.52 1.63 -1.24
CA GLY A 60 -4.10 2.90 -1.87
C GLY A 60 -4.66 4.16 -1.19
N GLY A 61 -5.56 4.03 -0.24
CA GLY A 61 -6.10 5.13 0.56
C GLY A 61 -5.36 5.36 1.89
N ALA A 62 -4.56 4.43 2.36
CA ALA A 62 -3.85 4.53 3.64
C ALA A 62 -2.95 5.76 3.70
N VAL A 63 -2.28 6.09 2.59
CA VAL A 63 -1.37 7.24 2.48
C VAL A 63 -2.08 8.60 2.39
N LEU A 64 -3.41 8.65 2.28
CA LEU A 64 -4.19 9.89 2.34
C LEU A 64 -4.24 10.45 3.76
N ASN A 65 -4.00 9.62 4.77
CA ASN A 65 -3.82 10.07 6.14
C ASN A 65 -2.33 10.37 6.39
N PRO A 66 -1.96 11.65 6.65
CA PRO A 66 -0.57 12.03 6.91
C PRO A 66 0.06 11.27 8.09
N GLU A 67 -0.70 10.99 9.14
CA GLU A 67 -0.22 10.26 10.32
C GLU A 67 0.19 8.82 9.98
N ASN A 68 -0.52 8.16 9.04
CA ASN A 68 -0.12 6.84 8.55
C ASN A 68 1.22 6.90 7.81
N CYS A 69 1.39 7.92 6.95
CA CYS A 69 2.64 8.12 6.20
C CYS A 69 3.82 8.37 7.15
N GLU A 70 3.64 9.26 8.11
CA GLU A 70 4.66 9.61 9.10
C GLU A 70 5.05 8.38 9.93
N SER A 71 4.05 7.67 10.45
CA SER A 71 4.26 6.45 11.22
C SER A 71 5.02 5.38 10.43
N LEU A 72 4.61 5.11 9.19
CA LEU A 72 5.28 4.12 8.33
C LEU A 72 6.72 4.53 7.99
N LYS A 73 6.96 5.79 7.62
CA LYS A 73 8.29 6.28 7.24
C LYS A 73 9.30 6.26 8.38
N THR A 74 8.84 6.37 9.62
CA THR A 74 9.72 6.30 10.79
C THR A 74 10.34 4.90 10.94
N HIS A 75 9.66 3.86 10.47
CA HIS A 75 10.01 2.47 10.75
C HIS A 75 10.21 1.59 9.52
N ALA A 76 9.84 2.07 8.33
CA ALA A 76 9.85 1.27 7.11
C ALA A 76 10.23 2.09 5.88
N LEU A 77 10.69 1.41 4.83
CA LEU A 77 10.81 1.98 3.49
C LEU A 77 9.42 2.00 2.83
N LEU A 78 8.90 3.19 2.56
CA LEU A 78 7.61 3.36 1.89
C LEU A 78 7.77 3.29 0.38
N VAL A 79 7.23 2.24 -0.24
CA VAL A 79 7.33 1.99 -1.68
C VAL A 79 5.97 2.16 -2.35
N CYS A 80 5.88 3.07 -3.30
CA CYS A 80 4.72 3.20 -4.17
C CYS A 80 4.90 2.36 -5.44
N LEU A 81 3.99 1.43 -5.70
CA LEU A 81 3.91 0.69 -6.95
C LEU A 81 3.03 1.48 -7.93
N TRP A 82 3.67 2.20 -8.84
CA TRP A 82 2.99 3.08 -9.79
C TRP A 82 2.57 2.34 -11.07
N ALA A 83 1.38 2.66 -11.57
CA ALA A 83 0.91 2.28 -12.89
C ALA A 83 -0.03 3.35 -13.45
N LYS A 84 -0.17 3.42 -14.78
CA LYS A 84 -1.14 4.29 -15.46
C LYS A 84 -2.57 3.80 -15.23
N ALA A 85 -3.53 4.70 -15.38
CA ALA A 85 -4.96 4.39 -15.21
C ALA A 85 -5.42 3.23 -16.09
N GLU A 86 -4.96 3.16 -17.33
CA GLU A 86 -5.30 2.11 -18.28
C GLU A 86 -4.83 0.73 -17.79
N SER A 87 -3.60 0.66 -17.29
CA SER A 87 -3.04 -0.58 -16.75
C SER A 87 -3.73 -1.02 -15.45
N ILE A 88 -4.09 -0.07 -14.60
CA ILE A 88 -4.87 -0.35 -13.39
C ILE A 88 -6.24 -0.88 -13.78
N HIS A 89 -6.94 -0.23 -14.72
CA HIS A 89 -8.23 -0.66 -15.22
C HIS A 89 -8.17 -2.10 -15.76
N GLU A 90 -7.20 -2.40 -16.65
CA GLU A 90 -7.03 -3.75 -17.19
C GLU A 90 -6.79 -4.82 -16.11
N ARG A 91 -5.98 -4.51 -15.08
CA ARG A 91 -5.68 -5.43 -13.98
C ARG A 91 -6.85 -5.64 -13.01
N THR A 92 -7.77 -4.66 -12.95
CA THR A 92 -8.85 -4.66 -11.95
C THR A 92 -10.24 -4.93 -12.52
N LYS A 93 -10.45 -4.88 -13.84
CA LYS A 93 -11.75 -5.03 -14.50
C LYS A 93 -12.52 -6.33 -14.15
N HIS A 94 -11.81 -7.37 -13.72
CA HIS A 94 -12.40 -8.64 -13.30
C HIS A 94 -12.52 -8.79 -11.77
N GLN A 95 -12.09 -7.79 -11.00
CA GLN A 95 -12.12 -7.85 -9.54
C GLN A 95 -13.46 -7.32 -9.01
N LYS A 96 -14.33 -8.22 -8.55
CA LYS A 96 -15.65 -7.88 -7.99
C LYS A 96 -15.59 -7.17 -6.63
N HIS A 97 -14.43 -7.16 -5.96
CA HIS A 97 -14.24 -6.61 -4.60
C HIS A 97 -13.92 -5.12 -4.56
N ARG A 98 -14.06 -4.39 -5.69
CA ARG A 98 -13.81 -2.95 -5.75
C ARG A 98 -15.08 -2.19 -6.16
N PRO A 99 -15.97 -1.85 -5.22
CA PRO A 99 -17.26 -1.19 -5.51
C PRO A 99 -17.10 0.13 -6.27
N LEU A 100 -16.03 0.88 -6.03
CA LEU A 100 -15.75 2.15 -6.71
C LEU A 100 -15.50 2.01 -8.21
N LEU A 101 -15.17 0.82 -8.71
CA LEU A 101 -14.92 0.55 -10.13
C LEU A 101 -16.14 -0.05 -10.85
N GLN A 102 -17.26 -0.27 -10.15
CA GLN A 102 -18.53 -0.76 -10.71
C GLN A 102 -19.43 0.41 -11.14
N ARG A 103 -18.87 1.39 -11.84
CA ARG A 103 -19.59 2.56 -12.37
C ARG A 103 -19.62 2.51 -13.90
N GLU A 104 -20.43 3.38 -14.53
CA GLU A 104 -20.54 3.46 -15.99
C GLU A 104 -19.22 3.81 -16.68
N ASP A 105 -18.35 4.63 -16.04
CA ASP A 105 -16.99 4.95 -16.53
C ASP A 105 -15.92 4.60 -15.46
N PRO A 106 -15.52 3.32 -15.36
CA PRO A 106 -14.48 2.91 -14.40
C PRO A 106 -13.11 3.55 -14.66
N LEU A 107 -12.76 3.75 -15.95
CA LEU A 107 -11.49 4.36 -16.33
C LEU A 107 -11.40 5.83 -15.94
N GLY A 108 -12.47 6.61 -16.15
CA GLY A 108 -12.56 7.98 -15.69
C GLY A 108 -12.44 8.10 -14.18
N VAL A 109 -13.11 7.22 -13.43
CA VAL A 109 -12.99 7.15 -11.97
C VAL A 109 -11.54 6.88 -11.54
N ILE A 110 -10.85 5.93 -12.19
CA ILE A 110 -9.44 5.64 -11.87
C ILE A 110 -8.55 6.86 -12.17
N ARG A 111 -8.73 7.53 -13.30
CA ARG A 111 -7.96 8.73 -13.66
C ARG A 111 -8.14 9.85 -12.64
N GLN A 112 -9.38 10.10 -12.24
CA GLN A 112 -9.70 11.10 -11.21
C GLN A 112 -9.04 10.74 -9.88
N MET A 113 -9.21 9.51 -9.40
CA MET A 113 -8.60 9.04 -8.16
C MET A 113 -7.07 9.13 -8.19
N LEU A 114 -6.43 8.81 -9.32
CA LEU A 114 -4.98 8.95 -9.45
C LEU A 114 -4.56 10.41 -9.37
N ALA A 115 -5.25 11.32 -10.08
CA ALA A 115 -4.94 12.75 -10.05
C ALA A 115 -5.07 13.34 -8.63
N GLU A 116 -6.13 12.99 -7.91
CA GLU A 116 -6.36 13.43 -6.52
C GLU A 116 -5.31 12.88 -5.55
N ARG A 117 -4.81 11.66 -5.77
CA ARG A 117 -3.91 10.95 -4.85
C ARG A 117 -2.44 11.05 -5.22
N GLU A 118 -2.12 11.51 -6.42
CA GLU A 118 -0.73 11.64 -6.90
C GLU A 118 0.18 12.41 -5.93
N PRO A 119 -0.24 13.55 -5.33
CA PRO A 119 0.59 14.27 -4.36
C PRO A 119 0.97 13.44 -3.13
N PHE A 120 0.08 12.54 -2.70
CA PHE A 120 0.33 11.65 -1.58
C PHE A 120 1.25 10.49 -1.99
N TYR A 121 1.04 9.89 -3.16
CA TYR A 121 1.88 8.82 -3.68
C TYR A 121 3.32 9.26 -3.92
N LYS A 122 3.53 10.53 -4.31
CA LYS A 122 4.86 11.13 -4.50
C LYS A 122 5.64 11.31 -3.19
N GLN A 123 5.00 11.15 -2.04
CA GLN A 123 5.66 11.19 -0.74
C GLN A 123 6.35 9.86 -0.38
N ALA A 124 6.15 8.79 -1.15
CA ALA A 124 6.86 7.54 -0.95
C ALA A 124 8.37 7.74 -1.11
N ASP A 125 9.16 6.98 -0.35
CA ASP A 125 10.63 7.02 -0.43
C ASP A 125 11.12 6.48 -1.77
N VAL A 126 10.38 5.53 -2.34
CA VAL A 126 10.66 4.91 -3.64
C VAL A 126 9.38 4.79 -4.46
N ILE A 127 9.44 5.19 -5.73
CA ILE A 127 8.38 4.92 -6.71
C ILE A 127 8.88 3.89 -7.72
N VAL A 128 8.21 2.74 -7.76
CA VAL A 128 8.51 1.68 -8.72
C VAL A 128 7.44 1.65 -9.80
N ASN A 129 7.84 1.99 -11.03
CA ASN A 129 6.96 1.86 -12.18
C ASN A 129 6.75 0.38 -12.53
N THR A 130 5.49 -0.06 -12.55
CA THR A 130 5.11 -1.45 -12.83
C THR A 130 4.58 -1.65 -14.26
N GLU A 131 4.67 -0.63 -15.11
CA GLU A 131 4.23 -0.69 -16.51
C GLU A 131 5.07 -1.69 -17.30
N LEU A 132 4.39 -2.57 -18.04
CA LEU A 132 5.02 -3.51 -18.96
C LEU A 132 6.17 -4.36 -18.36
N ARG A 133 6.22 -4.47 -17.03
CA ARG A 133 7.26 -5.23 -16.34
C ARG A 133 6.71 -6.55 -15.79
N PRO A 134 7.43 -7.64 -15.96
CA PRO A 134 7.14 -8.90 -15.29
C PRO A 134 7.17 -8.71 -13.76
N GLN A 135 6.25 -9.36 -13.05
CA GLN A 135 6.17 -9.26 -11.60
C GLN A 135 7.51 -9.54 -10.90
N ARG A 136 8.30 -10.50 -11.41
CA ARG A 136 9.62 -10.84 -10.87
C ARG A 136 10.60 -9.66 -10.87
N GLU A 137 10.56 -8.81 -11.90
CA GLU A 137 11.42 -7.63 -11.99
C GLU A 137 11.01 -6.55 -11.01
N VAL A 138 9.69 -6.33 -10.84
CA VAL A 138 9.15 -5.42 -9.82
C VAL A 138 9.58 -5.88 -8.43
N VAL A 139 9.47 -7.18 -8.14
CA VAL A 139 9.91 -7.77 -6.85
C VAL A 139 11.41 -7.57 -6.64
N ALA A 140 12.23 -7.83 -7.66
CA ALA A 140 13.67 -7.65 -7.59
C ALA A 140 14.06 -6.18 -7.34
N GLN A 141 13.35 -5.23 -7.99
CA GLN A 141 13.59 -3.81 -7.79
C GLN A 141 13.20 -3.37 -6.37
N VAL A 142 12.04 -3.77 -5.86
CA VAL A 142 11.61 -3.44 -4.49
C VAL A 142 12.61 -3.98 -3.47
N ARG A 143 13.05 -5.25 -3.64
CA ARG A 143 14.04 -5.85 -2.75
C ARG A 143 15.37 -5.09 -2.79
N HIS A 144 15.87 -4.75 -3.98
CA HIS A 144 17.10 -3.98 -4.14
C HIS A 144 17.04 -2.64 -3.43
N GLN A 145 15.94 -1.89 -3.60
CA GLN A 145 15.75 -0.60 -2.93
C GLN A 145 15.77 -0.74 -1.40
N PHE A 146 15.14 -1.79 -0.88
CA PHE A 146 15.17 -2.08 0.56
C PHE A 146 16.61 -2.41 1.03
N GLU A 147 17.32 -3.29 0.32
CA GLU A 147 18.71 -3.66 0.66
C GLU A 147 19.66 -2.44 0.65
N GLU A 148 19.47 -1.50 -0.27
CA GLU A 148 20.24 -0.25 -0.33
C GLU A 148 19.87 0.70 0.83
N SER A 149 18.59 0.79 1.20
CA SER A 149 18.14 1.66 2.29
C SER A 149 18.76 1.27 3.64
N ILE A 150 18.90 -0.03 3.92
CA ILE A 150 19.51 -0.49 5.17
C ILE A 150 21.04 -0.33 5.20
N LYS A 151 21.72 -0.41 4.04
CA LYS A 151 23.17 -0.14 3.96
C LYS A 151 23.48 1.33 4.23
N GLY A 152 22.66 2.24 3.70
CA GLY A 152 22.80 3.68 3.94
C GLY A 152 22.65 4.05 5.42
N THR A 153 21.79 3.34 6.15
CA THR A 153 21.57 3.57 7.59
C THR A 153 22.70 3.01 8.46
N SER A 154 23.35 1.93 8.02
CA SER A 154 24.49 1.34 8.75
C SER A 154 25.80 2.13 8.64
N GLY A 155 25.85 3.17 7.78
CA GLY A 155 27.04 4.03 7.61
C GLY A 155 27.17 5.17 8.63
N PHE A 156 26.18 5.38 9.51
CA PHE A 156 26.16 6.50 10.47
C PHE A 156 26.46 6.10 11.93
N THR A 157 26.83 4.85 12.17
CA THR A 157 27.34 4.43 13.51
C THR A 157 28.85 4.16 13.43
N LYS A 158 29.66 5.19 13.30
CA LYS A 158 31.07 5.19 13.69
C LYS A 158 31.39 6.56 14.30
N ASP A 159 31.73 6.44 15.56
CA ASP A 159 32.36 7.33 16.52
C ASP A 159 31.43 7.96 17.53
#